data_49bd8d11dc214de9dd1d9a19fd0c6759
#
_entry.id   49bd8d11dc214de9dd1d9a19fd0c6759
#
_cell.length_a   1.000
_cell.length_b   1.000
_cell.length_c   1.000
_cell.angle_alpha   90.00
_cell.angle_beta   90.00
_cell.angle_gamma   90.00
#
_symmetry.space_group_name_H-M   'P 1'
#
loop_
_entity.id
_entity.type
_entity.pdbx_description
1 polymer ?
#
loop_
_entity_poly.entity_id
_entity_poly.type
_entity_poly.pdbx_seq_one_letter_code
_entity_poly.pdbx_strand_id
1 'polypeptide(L)'
;DMTIIYYPSLYDFIARHIINTLTELDHSSVVFPRSWLCNYDIYQHIKFNHSSPIVEKILTIYQDLLAFNSNKPAPFIDCDINRIIFIKTNIHDYNDDAEGTAIDLLKALYKKYADNEYADNILTSIFELNISSLSDSKWLYYNCRAHKVKFPNCPEHNNLSYIIDQLSANTVTISTPRIIV
;
A
#
# COMPACT_ATOMS: atom_id res chain seq x y z
N ASP A 1 -3.99 -4.50 -20.89
CA ASP A 1 -2.66 -4.62 -20.28
C ASP A 1 -2.62 -3.74 -19.05
N MET A 2 -2.49 -4.34 -17.88
CA MET A 2 -2.50 -3.64 -16.57
C MET A 2 -1.40 -2.57 -16.47
N THR A 3 -0.27 -2.77 -17.12
CA THR A 3 0.84 -1.82 -17.14
C THR A 3 0.44 -0.44 -17.66
N ILE A 4 -0.41 -0.37 -18.67
CA ILE A 4 -0.86 0.92 -19.25
C ILE A 4 -1.77 1.68 -18.29
N ILE A 5 -2.52 1.00 -17.46
CA ILE A 5 -3.44 1.62 -16.49
C ILE A 5 -2.65 2.34 -15.39
N TYR A 6 -1.63 1.68 -14.83
CA TYR A 6 -0.84 2.22 -13.73
C TYR A 6 0.34 3.08 -14.20
N TYR A 7 0.79 2.91 -15.46
CA TYR A 7 1.89 3.67 -16.07
C TYR A 7 1.44 4.30 -17.40
N PRO A 8 0.49 5.24 -17.34
CA PRO A 8 -0.15 5.76 -18.54
C PRO A 8 0.75 6.66 -19.39
N SER A 9 1.91 7.04 -18.89
CA SER A 9 2.86 7.90 -19.61
C SER A 9 4.28 7.33 -19.59
N LEU A 10 5.10 7.77 -20.55
CA LEU A 10 6.52 7.47 -20.55
C LEU A 10 7.23 7.97 -19.28
N TYR A 11 6.75 9.08 -18.72
CA TYR A 11 7.28 9.61 -17.45
C TYR A 11 7.04 8.64 -16.30
N ASP A 12 5.81 8.10 -16.14
CA ASP A 12 5.51 7.10 -15.13
C ASP A 12 6.42 5.88 -15.23
N PHE A 13 6.58 5.37 -16.45
CA PHE A 13 7.41 4.20 -16.71
C PHE A 13 8.88 4.45 -16.37
N ILE A 14 9.46 5.55 -16.85
CA ILE A 14 10.88 5.89 -16.61
C ILE A 14 11.12 6.17 -15.13
N ALA A 15 10.28 6.96 -14.47
CA ALA A 15 10.45 7.30 -13.07
C ALA A 15 10.42 6.07 -12.18
N ARG A 16 9.49 5.11 -12.40
CA ARG A 16 9.45 3.85 -11.67
C ARG A 16 10.64 2.95 -11.96
N HIS A 17 11.09 2.90 -13.20
CA HIS A 17 12.30 2.16 -13.55
C HIS A 17 13.51 2.72 -12.80
N ILE A 18 13.62 4.04 -12.70
CA ILE A 18 14.69 4.71 -11.93
C ILE A 18 14.56 4.35 -10.43
N ILE A 19 13.37 4.41 -9.83
CA ILE A 19 13.17 4.01 -8.44
C ILE A 19 13.66 2.59 -8.20
N ASN A 20 13.24 1.62 -9.02
CA ASN A 20 13.65 0.23 -8.89
C ASN A 20 15.16 0.06 -8.99
N THR A 21 15.79 0.67 -10.02
CA THR A 21 17.23 0.63 -10.21
C THR A 21 17.99 1.24 -9.03
N LEU A 22 17.54 2.39 -8.53
CA LEU A 22 18.18 3.05 -7.39
C LEU A 22 18.00 2.23 -6.09
N THR A 23 16.85 1.58 -5.92
CA THR A 23 16.60 0.70 -4.76
C THR A 23 17.51 -0.53 -4.77
N GLU A 24 17.77 -1.10 -5.95
CA GLU A 24 18.73 -2.22 -6.10
C GLU A 24 20.17 -1.79 -5.86
N LEU A 25 20.52 -0.54 -6.15
CA LEU A 25 21.86 0.02 -5.93
C LEU A 25 22.10 0.51 -4.50
N ASP A 26 21.02 0.72 -3.75
CA ASP A 26 21.13 1.21 -2.37
C ASP A 26 21.42 0.05 -1.41
N HIS A 27 22.69 -0.13 -1.10
CA HIS A 27 23.17 -1.08 -0.08
C HIS A 27 23.35 -0.43 1.30
N SER A 28 22.85 0.80 1.48
CA SER A 28 22.97 1.49 2.76
C SER A 28 22.01 0.90 3.80
N SER A 29 22.51 0.61 4.98
CA SER A 29 21.70 0.23 6.16
C SER A 29 21.01 1.47 6.73
N VAL A 30 20.22 2.16 5.91
CA VAL A 30 19.66 3.45 6.27
C VAL A 30 18.33 3.26 6.97
N VAL A 31 18.20 3.88 8.14
CA VAL A 31 16.97 3.90 8.94
C VAL A 31 16.19 5.18 8.62
N PHE A 32 14.94 5.03 8.20
CA PHE A 32 14.09 6.19 7.91
C PHE A 32 13.42 6.71 9.18
N PRO A 33 13.29 8.04 9.30
CA PRO A 33 12.47 8.63 10.34
C PRO A 33 11.00 8.20 10.17
N ARG A 34 10.35 7.80 11.27
CA ARG A 34 8.92 7.45 11.25
C ARG A 34 8.02 8.57 10.70
N SER A 35 8.40 9.82 10.91
CA SER A 35 7.66 10.98 10.41
C SER A 35 7.51 11.02 8.88
N TRP A 36 8.31 10.25 8.15
CA TRP A 36 8.17 10.11 6.69
C TRP A 36 7.05 9.16 6.29
N LEU A 37 6.65 8.25 7.20
CA LEU A 37 5.49 7.37 7.02
C LEU A 37 4.22 8.17 7.39
N CYS A 38 3.73 8.96 6.46
CA CYS A 38 2.59 9.86 6.61
C CYS A 38 1.73 9.90 5.34
N ASN A 39 0.56 10.55 5.41
CA ASN A 39 -0.30 10.72 4.25
C ASN A 39 0.31 11.66 3.21
N TYR A 40 -0.22 11.62 1.98
CA TYR A 40 0.29 12.40 0.85
C TYR A 40 0.31 13.92 1.15
N ASP A 41 -0.72 14.47 1.81
CA ASP A 41 -0.83 15.91 2.06
C ASP A 41 0.32 16.44 2.93
N ILE A 42 0.86 15.60 3.82
CA ILE A 42 2.06 15.92 4.60
C ILE A 42 3.32 15.60 3.79
N TYR A 43 3.36 14.42 3.14
CA TYR A 43 4.52 13.90 2.44
C TYR A 43 5.02 14.85 1.35
N GLN A 44 4.13 15.46 0.57
CA GLN A 44 4.48 16.39 -0.51
C GLN A 44 5.28 17.62 -0.05
N HIS A 45 5.26 17.94 1.24
CA HIS A 45 5.96 19.08 1.82
C HIS A 45 7.25 18.72 2.58
N ILE A 46 7.58 17.43 2.67
CA ILE A 46 8.80 16.99 3.35
C ILE A 46 10.01 17.39 2.49
N LYS A 47 10.97 18.06 3.15
CA LYS A 47 12.30 18.26 2.59
C LYS A 47 13.18 17.13 3.11
N PHE A 48 13.55 16.22 2.22
CA PHE A 48 14.43 15.14 2.60
C PHE A 48 15.85 15.68 2.80
N ASN A 49 16.46 15.34 3.92
CA ASN A 49 17.86 15.59 4.22
C ASN A 49 18.40 14.31 4.85
N HIS A 50 18.98 13.47 4.04
CA HIS A 50 19.41 12.16 4.43
C HIS A 50 20.89 11.93 4.07
N SER A 51 21.55 11.03 4.79
CA SER A 51 22.97 10.69 4.54
C SER A 51 23.18 9.96 3.21
N SER A 52 22.15 9.31 2.64
CA SER A 52 22.19 8.67 1.34
C SER A 52 21.53 9.56 0.27
N PRO A 53 22.28 10.09 -0.69
CA PRO A 53 21.73 10.84 -1.83
C PRO A 53 20.81 9.98 -2.72
N ILE A 54 21.02 8.65 -2.75
CA ILE A 54 20.18 7.71 -3.50
C ILE A 54 18.78 7.68 -2.88
N VAL A 55 18.68 7.54 -1.57
CA VAL A 55 17.40 7.57 -0.83
C VAL A 55 16.65 8.88 -1.03
N GLU A 56 17.34 10.02 -0.90
CA GLU A 56 16.73 11.33 -1.15
C GLU A 56 16.17 11.42 -2.57
N LYS A 57 16.88 10.88 -3.55
CA LYS A 57 16.44 10.88 -4.94
C LYS A 57 15.20 10.01 -5.13
N ILE A 58 15.16 8.81 -4.54
CA ILE A 58 13.99 7.92 -4.60
C ILE A 58 12.76 8.62 -4.01
N LEU A 59 12.89 9.20 -2.81
CA LEU A 59 11.79 9.88 -2.13
C LEU A 59 11.29 11.11 -2.90
N THR A 60 12.20 11.85 -3.52
CA THR A 60 11.85 13.00 -4.38
C THR A 60 11.10 12.54 -5.63
N ILE A 61 11.52 11.43 -6.26
CA ILE A 61 10.82 10.89 -7.44
C ILE A 61 9.39 10.45 -7.06
N TYR A 62 9.17 9.85 -5.87
CA TYR A 62 7.83 9.56 -5.40
C TYR A 62 6.98 10.82 -5.22
N GLN A 63 7.53 11.93 -4.70
CA GLN A 63 6.81 13.22 -4.61
C GLN A 63 6.40 13.72 -6.01
N ASP A 64 7.34 13.71 -6.95
CA ASP A 64 7.11 14.17 -8.32
C ASP A 64 6.04 13.32 -9.04
N LEU A 65 6.09 11.99 -8.88
CA LEU A 65 5.11 11.06 -9.46
C LEU A 65 3.71 11.26 -8.88
N LEU A 66 3.59 11.43 -7.56
CA LEU A 66 2.31 11.67 -6.90
C LEU A 66 1.71 13.00 -7.33
N ALA A 67 2.53 14.05 -7.42
CA ALA A 67 2.08 15.36 -7.91
C ALA A 67 1.62 15.28 -9.37
N PHE A 68 2.40 14.61 -10.24
CA PHE A 68 2.09 14.42 -11.65
C PHE A 68 0.78 13.64 -11.88
N ASN A 69 0.49 12.67 -11.00
CA ASN A 69 -0.68 11.81 -11.10
C ASN A 69 -1.85 12.23 -10.19
N SER A 70 -1.79 13.41 -9.58
CA SER A 70 -2.79 13.87 -8.59
C SER A 70 -4.25 13.82 -9.08
N ASN A 71 -4.48 13.92 -10.40
CA ASN A 71 -5.79 13.85 -11.04
C ASN A 71 -6.08 12.50 -11.73
N LYS A 72 -5.21 11.49 -11.56
CA LYS A 72 -5.33 10.17 -12.18
C LYS A 72 -5.37 9.09 -11.09
N PRO A 73 -6.55 8.57 -10.73
CA PRO A 73 -6.69 7.68 -9.56
C PRO A 73 -5.80 6.44 -9.61
N ALA A 74 -5.80 5.67 -10.70
CA ALA A 74 -5.05 4.42 -10.79
C ALA A 74 -3.53 4.60 -10.57
N PRO A 75 -2.82 5.45 -11.34
CA PRO A 75 -1.37 5.64 -11.13
C PRO A 75 -1.04 6.36 -9.82
N PHE A 76 -1.93 7.21 -9.30
CA PHE A 76 -1.76 7.83 -7.99
C PHE A 76 -1.84 6.79 -6.86
N ILE A 77 -2.89 5.97 -6.85
CA ILE A 77 -3.10 4.90 -5.86
C ILE A 77 -1.89 3.97 -5.83
N ASP A 78 -1.49 3.46 -6.99
CA ASP A 78 -0.36 2.55 -7.10
C ASP A 78 0.96 3.21 -6.61
N CYS A 79 1.19 4.47 -6.98
CA CYS A 79 2.37 5.21 -6.54
C CYS A 79 2.39 5.42 -5.01
N ASP A 80 1.25 5.78 -4.41
CA ASP A 80 1.17 6.04 -2.96
C ASP A 80 1.29 4.76 -2.13
N ILE A 81 0.73 3.64 -2.61
CA ILE A 81 0.95 2.31 -2.02
C ILE A 81 2.45 1.98 -2.00
N ASN A 82 3.11 2.06 -3.16
CA ASN A 82 4.53 1.71 -3.28
C ASN A 82 5.41 2.61 -2.40
N ARG A 83 5.11 3.90 -2.31
CA ARG A 83 5.78 4.84 -1.40
C ARG A 83 5.62 4.44 0.07
N ILE A 84 4.38 4.15 0.50
CA ILE A 84 4.10 3.75 1.89
C ILE A 84 4.89 2.47 2.24
N ILE A 85 4.84 1.47 1.36
CA ILE A 85 5.56 0.20 1.55
C ILE A 85 7.07 0.43 1.57
N PHE A 86 7.62 1.23 0.64
CA PHE A 86 9.04 1.55 0.59
C PHE A 86 9.52 2.22 1.89
N ILE A 87 8.77 3.22 2.39
CA ILE A 87 9.15 3.89 3.64
C ILE A 87 9.03 2.94 4.82
N LYS A 88 7.93 2.18 4.94
CA LYS A 88 7.70 1.19 6.02
C LYS A 88 8.84 0.17 6.09
N THR A 89 9.27 -0.34 4.94
CA THR A 89 10.30 -1.39 4.89
C THR A 89 11.68 -0.89 5.36
N ASN A 90 11.93 0.41 5.27
CA ASN A 90 13.19 1.02 5.68
C ASN A 90 13.15 1.67 7.08
N ILE A 91 12.06 1.50 7.82
CA ILE A 91 11.99 1.87 9.24
C ILE A 91 12.45 0.66 10.07
N HIS A 92 13.64 0.73 10.67
CA HIS A 92 14.21 -0.33 11.50
C HIS A 92 14.11 0.02 13.00
N ASP A 93 12.92 0.27 13.48
CA ASP A 93 12.71 0.46 14.91
C ASP A 93 11.98 -0.76 15.50
N TYR A 94 12.68 -1.53 16.35
CA TYR A 94 12.15 -2.74 16.97
C TYR A 94 10.95 -2.50 17.91
N ASN A 95 10.73 -1.24 18.31
CA ASN A 95 9.62 -0.84 19.20
C ASN A 95 8.52 -0.08 18.47
N ASP A 96 8.60 0.02 17.16
CA ASP A 96 7.70 0.89 16.40
C ASP A 96 6.70 0.08 15.58
N ASP A 97 5.41 0.38 15.76
CA ASP A 97 4.32 -0.15 14.96
C ASP A 97 4.26 0.54 13.58
N ALA A 98 5.34 0.41 12.81
CA ALA A 98 5.39 0.92 11.45
C ALA A 98 4.40 0.19 10.53
N GLU A 99 4.13 -1.09 10.82
CA GLU A 99 3.16 -1.89 10.08
C GLU A 99 1.73 -1.41 10.32
N GLY A 100 1.33 -1.22 11.58
CA GLY A 100 0.01 -0.66 11.93
C GLY A 100 -0.17 0.74 11.35
N THR A 101 0.87 1.58 11.41
CA THR A 101 0.83 2.91 10.78
C THR A 101 0.64 2.83 9.25
N ALA A 102 1.34 1.92 8.57
CA ALA A 102 1.17 1.71 7.13
C ALA A 102 -0.24 1.22 6.79
N ILE A 103 -0.79 0.27 7.57
CA ILE A 103 -2.16 -0.23 7.41
C ILE A 103 -3.17 0.92 7.58
N ASP A 104 -3.01 1.77 8.57
CA ASP A 104 -3.91 2.91 8.80
C ASP A 104 -3.85 3.94 7.67
N LEU A 105 -2.66 4.20 7.11
CA LEU A 105 -2.50 5.05 5.94
C LEU A 105 -3.19 4.44 4.70
N LEU A 106 -3.04 3.15 4.47
CA LEU A 106 -3.71 2.46 3.38
C LEU A 106 -5.23 2.44 3.55
N LYS A 107 -5.75 2.26 4.78
CA LYS A 107 -7.19 2.38 5.05
C LYS A 107 -7.71 3.80 4.78
N ALA A 108 -6.95 4.83 5.13
CA ALA A 108 -7.29 6.21 4.82
C ALA A 108 -7.30 6.46 3.30
N LEU A 109 -6.32 5.91 2.58
CA LEU A 109 -6.25 5.96 1.12
C LEU A 109 -7.45 5.24 0.50
N TYR A 110 -7.80 4.03 0.98
CA TYR A 110 -8.98 3.31 0.54
C TYR A 110 -10.26 4.11 0.76
N LYS A 111 -10.44 4.72 1.92
CA LYS A 111 -11.60 5.57 2.21
C LYS A 111 -11.74 6.73 1.22
N LYS A 112 -10.63 7.32 0.79
CA LYS A 112 -10.59 8.40 -0.20
C LYS A 112 -11.02 7.92 -1.59
N TYR A 113 -10.65 6.69 -1.96
CA TYR A 113 -10.85 6.14 -3.30
C TYR A 113 -11.83 4.95 -3.36
N ALA A 114 -12.64 4.72 -2.33
CA ALA A 114 -13.57 3.58 -2.25
C ALA A 114 -14.59 3.51 -3.40
N ASP A 115 -14.82 4.64 -4.08
CA ASP A 115 -15.70 4.76 -5.23
C ASP A 115 -14.98 4.58 -6.57
N ASN A 116 -13.74 4.14 -6.56
CA ASN A 116 -12.91 3.91 -7.72
C ASN A 116 -12.56 2.42 -7.84
N GLU A 117 -12.67 1.85 -9.04
CA GLU A 117 -12.43 0.41 -9.27
C GLU A 117 -11.00 -0.02 -8.94
N TYR A 118 -10.01 0.89 -9.07
CA TYR A 118 -8.58 0.60 -8.79
C TYR A 118 -8.23 0.65 -7.28
N ALA A 119 -9.20 0.92 -6.41
CA ALA A 119 -8.97 0.85 -4.97
C ALA A 119 -8.86 -0.59 -4.44
N ASP A 120 -9.15 -1.59 -5.26
CA ASP A 120 -8.88 -3.01 -5.00
C ASP A 120 -7.40 -3.29 -4.73
N ASN A 121 -6.48 -2.61 -5.42
CA ASN A 121 -5.05 -2.70 -5.18
C ASN A 121 -4.65 -2.33 -3.73
N ILE A 122 -5.34 -1.35 -3.14
CA ILE A 122 -5.12 -0.96 -1.73
C ILE A 122 -5.50 -2.11 -0.80
N LEU A 123 -6.63 -2.78 -1.04
CA LEU A 123 -7.11 -3.89 -0.23
C LEU A 123 -6.14 -5.09 -0.31
N THR A 124 -5.64 -5.38 -1.50
CA THR A 124 -4.61 -6.41 -1.71
C THR A 124 -3.33 -6.08 -0.94
N SER A 125 -2.86 -4.84 -1.02
CA SER A 125 -1.65 -4.39 -0.32
C SER A 125 -1.80 -4.44 1.22
N ILE A 126 -2.98 -4.12 1.76
CA ILE A 126 -3.26 -4.28 3.19
C ILE A 126 -3.15 -5.76 3.59
N PHE A 127 -3.67 -6.69 2.79
CA PHE A 127 -3.56 -8.11 3.06
C PHE A 127 -2.11 -8.60 3.06
N GLU A 128 -1.30 -8.15 2.10
CA GLU A 128 0.11 -8.51 1.96
C GLU A 128 0.99 -8.01 3.11
N LEU A 129 0.58 -6.96 3.81
CA LEU A 129 1.25 -6.48 5.02
C LEU A 129 1.03 -7.38 6.26
N ASN A 130 0.49 -8.59 6.10
CA ASN A 130 0.30 -9.57 7.17
C ASN A 130 -0.53 -9.04 8.35
N ILE A 131 -1.79 -8.77 8.10
CA ILE A 131 -2.72 -8.25 9.10
C ILE A 131 -2.71 -9.12 10.35
N SER A 132 -2.20 -8.58 11.44
CA SER A 132 -2.05 -9.27 12.72
C SER A 132 -3.30 -9.16 13.62
N SER A 133 -4.13 -8.14 13.43
CA SER A 133 -5.29 -7.90 14.27
C SER A 133 -6.59 -8.48 13.71
N LEU A 134 -7.43 -9.03 14.61
CA LEU A 134 -8.75 -9.55 14.23
C LEU A 134 -9.69 -8.43 13.72
N SER A 135 -9.54 -7.21 14.24
CA SER A 135 -10.33 -6.05 13.80
C SER A 135 -10.00 -5.67 12.36
N ASP A 136 -8.74 -5.69 11.99
CA ASP A 136 -8.27 -5.40 10.63
C ASP A 136 -8.70 -6.48 9.65
N SER A 137 -8.62 -7.74 10.05
CA SER A 137 -9.09 -8.87 9.25
C SER A 137 -10.59 -8.76 8.94
N LYS A 138 -11.42 -8.38 9.92
CA LYS A 138 -12.86 -8.15 9.73
C LYS A 138 -13.12 -6.97 8.80
N TRP A 139 -12.42 -5.85 9.04
CA TRP A 139 -12.53 -4.66 8.20
C TRP A 139 -12.20 -4.99 6.75
N LEU A 140 -11.09 -5.68 6.52
CA LEU A 140 -10.64 -6.07 5.18
C LEU A 140 -11.64 -7.00 4.50
N TYR A 141 -12.13 -8.03 5.20
CA TYR A 141 -13.12 -8.98 4.68
C TYR A 141 -14.37 -8.26 4.14
N TYR A 142 -14.94 -7.36 4.95
CA TYR A 142 -16.14 -6.64 4.54
C TYR A 142 -15.89 -5.67 3.39
N ASN A 143 -14.75 -4.99 3.37
CA ASN A 143 -14.43 -4.07 2.29
C ASN A 143 -14.10 -4.79 0.97
N CYS A 144 -13.40 -5.93 1.01
CA CYS A 144 -13.17 -6.76 -0.19
C CYS A 144 -14.51 -7.23 -0.79
N ARG A 145 -15.44 -7.71 0.04
CA ARG A 145 -16.77 -8.12 -0.43
C ARG A 145 -17.55 -6.96 -1.03
N ALA A 146 -17.60 -5.84 -0.35
CA ALA A 146 -18.33 -4.66 -0.82
C ALA A 146 -17.74 -4.13 -2.14
N HIS A 147 -16.41 -4.05 -2.23
CA HIS A 147 -15.71 -3.60 -3.44
C HIS A 147 -16.00 -4.52 -4.63
N LYS A 148 -15.90 -5.83 -4.41
CA LYS A 148 -16.16 -6.84 -5.44
C LYS A 148 -17.60 -6.80 -5.98
N VAL A 149 -18.58 -6.54 -5.12
CA VAL A 149 -19.98 -6.37 -5.53
C VAL A 149 -20.16 -5.08 -6.33
N LYS A 150 -19.49 -3.99 -5.93
CA LYS A 150 -19.58 -2.70 -6.59
C LYS A 150 -18.86 -2.70 -7.94
N PHE A 151 -17.71 -3.35 -8.04
CA PHE A 151 -16.83 -3.40 -9.21
C PHE A 151 -16.54 -4.85 -9.60
N PRO A 152 -17.46 -5.56 -10.25
CA PRO A 152 -17.32 -6.99 -10.55
C PRO A 152 -16.17 -7.31 -11.53
N ASN A 153 -15.68 -6.32 -12.27
CA ASN A 153 -14.59 -6.45 -13.23
C ASN A 153 -13.33 -5.65 -12.81
N CYS A 154 -13.17 -5.36 -11.51
CA CYS A 154 -11.98 -4.66 -11.04
C CYS A 154 -10.70 -5.45 -11.33
N PRO A 155 -9.55 -4.79 -11.51
CA PRO A 155 -8.29 -5.44 -11.87
C PRO A 155 -7.87 -6.58 -10.94
N GLU A 156 -8.04 -6.39 -9.63
CA GLU A 156 -7.64 -7.35 -8.59
C GLU A 156 -8.77 -8.32 -8.17
N HIS A 157 -9.80 -8.49 -8.99
CA HIS A 157 -10.99 -9.31 -8.66
C HIS A 157 -10.65 -10.71 -8.13
N ASN A 158 -9.68 -11.39 -8.74
CA ASN A 158 -9.25 -12.73 -8.33
C ASN A 158 -8.53 -12.71 -6.99
N ASN A 159 -7.67 -11.70 -6.75
CA ASN A 159 -6.98 -11.51 -5.49
C ASN A 159 -7.97 -11.18 -4.36
N LEU A 160 -8.98 -10.35 -4.61
CA LEU A 160 -10.04 -10.11 -3.62
C LEU A 160 -10.82 -11.37 -3.28
N SER A 161 -11.07 -12.26 -4.25
CA SER A 161 -11.71 -13.55 -4.00
C SER A 161 -10.86 -14.41 -3.08
N TYR A 162 -9.58 -14.54 -3.38
CA TYR A 162 -8.62 -15.27 -2.56
C TYR A 162 -8.55 -14.72 -1.12
N ILE A 163 -8.48 -13.40 -0.96
CA ILE A 163 -8.46 -12.75 0.36
C ILE A 163 -9.72 -13.08 1.15
N ILE A 164 -10.91 -12.99 0.53
CA ILE A 164 -12.18 -13.31 1.16
C ILE A 164 -12.17 -14.76 1.66
N ASP A 165 -11.70 -15.71 0.84
CA ASP A 165 -11.63 -17.12 1.20
C ASP A 165 -10.68 -17.37 2.37
N GLN A 166 -9.48 -16.78 2.35
CA GLN A 166 -8.51 -16.87 3.44
C GLN A 166 -9.04 -16.32 4.78
N LEU A 167 -9.67 -15.14 4.73
CA LEU A 167 -10.20 -14.51 5.93
C LEU A 167 -11.46 -15.22 6.46
N SER A 168 -12.25 -15.87 5.60
CA SER A 168 -13.41 -16.68 5.98
C SER A 168 -12.98 -17.97 6.68
N ALA A 169 -11.96 -18.65 6.17
CA ALA A 169 -11.45 -19.88 6.74
C ALA A 169 -10.92 -19.68 8.17
N ASN A 170 -10.22 -18.56 8.41
CA ASN A 170 -9.67 -18.22 9.72
C ASN A 170 -10.77 -17.90 10.77
N THR A 171 -11.91 -17.35 10.34
CA THR A 171 -13.05 -17.06 11.24
C THR A 171 -13.82 -18.31 11.65
N VAL A 172 -13.91 -19.33 10.80
CA VAL A 172 -14.60 -20.60 11.12
C VAL A 172 -13.84 -21.42 12.17
N THR A 173 -12.52 -21.34 12.20
CA THR A 173 -11.69 -22.09 13.15
C THR A 173 -11.84 -21.57 14.60
N ILE A 174 -12.29 -20.34 14.80
CA ILE A 174 -12.47 -19.71 16.13
C ILE A 174 -13.86 -20.01 16.72
N SER A 175 -14.83 -20.43 15.92
CA SER A 175 -16.23 -20.57 16.32
C SER A 175 -16.68 -22.00 16.69
N THR A 176 -15.80 -23.01 16.64
CA THR A 176 -16.14 -24.35 17.15
C THR A 176 -16.02 -24.41 18.65
N PRO A 177 -17.14 -24.50 19.43
CA PRO A 177 -17.05 -24.73 20.87
C PRO A 177 -16.38 -26.09 21.11
N ARG A 178 -15.31 -26.11 21.92
CA ARG A 178 -14.79 -27.37 22.45
C ARG A 178 -15.91 -27.99 23.29
N ILE A 179 -16.57 -29.03 22.79
CA ILE A 179 -17.39 -29.87 23.56
C ILE A 179 -16.42 -30.67 24.47
N ILE A 180 -16.35 -30.26 25.74
CA ILE A 180 -15.69 -31.04 26.78
C ILE A 180 -16.70 -32.13 27.18
N VAL A 181 -16.39 -33.37 26.80
CA VAL A 181 -17.10 -34.56 27.28
C VAL A 181 -16.43 -35.01 28.57
#